data_1b1c9536e01cced5165753242aa0fafe
#
_entry.id   1b1c9536e01cced5165753242aa0fafe
#
_cell.length_a   1.000
_cell.length_b   1.000
_cell.length_c   1.000
_cell.angle_alpha   90.00
_cell.angle_beta   90.00
_cell.angle_gamma   90.00
#
_symmetry.space_group_name_H-M   'P 1'
#
loop_
_entity.id
_entity.type
_entity.pdbx_description
1 polymer ?
#
loop_
_entity_poly.entity_id
_entity_poly.type
_entity_poly.pdbx_seq_one_letter_code
_entity_poly.pdbx_strand_id
1 'polypeptide(L)'
;MNENCELVLHIYKDAEMSAYSLTRLLKDLKDKDNKIKKTLEDILKEYEEWKSDTKKYLKKHAAEISENGMMAKMMAGMGIDKEVNADNSDSAIADMIIKGISTGTVDMEKKLKQYRDEANEKELELAEEFLKFQEKAIDILKTYL
;
A
#
# COMPACT_ATOMS: atom_id res chain seq x y z
N MET A 1 1.14 -19.56 -19.97
CA MET A 1 1.21 -19.60 -19.32
C MET A 1 1.25 -18.96 -18.32
N ASN A 2 1.06 -18.83 -17.57
CA ASN A 2 1.04 -18.29 -16.78
C ASN A 2 1.52 -17.91 -16.10
N GLU A 3 1.59 -17.38 -16.09
CA GLU A 3 2.37 -17.02 -15.49
C GLU A 3 2.20 -16.57 -14.29
N ASN A 4 3.00 -16.40 -13.62
CA ASN A 4 2.89 -16.17 -12.24
C ASN A 4 2.39 -14.80 -11.89
N CYS A 5 2.60 -13.78 -12.70
CA CYS A 5 2.22 -12.40 -12.40
C CYS A 5 2.62 -11.98 -10.97
N GLU A 6 3.74 -12.51 -10.48
CA GLU A 6 4.13 -12.32 -9.08
C GLU A 6 4.32 -10.86 -8.70
N LEU A 7 4.88 -10.05 -9.61
CA LEU A 7 5.06 -8.62 -9.35
C LEU A 7 3.73 -7.91 -9.22
N VAL A 8 2.79 -8.22 -10.12
CA VAL A 8 1.47 -7.58 -10.10
C VAL A 8 0.65 -8.06 -8.91
N LEU A 9 0.77 -9.34 -8.56
CA LEU A 9 0.12 -9.87 -7.36
C LEU A 9 0.62 -9.17 -6.10
N HIS A 10 1.93 -8.92 -6.02
CA HIS A 10 2.50 -8.19 -4.89
C HIS A 10 1.91 -6.78 -4.80
N ILE A 11 1.82 -6.06 -5.94
CA ILE A 11 1.22 -4.73 -5.96
C ILE A 11 -0.22 -4.79 -5.46
N TYR A 12 -0.99 -5.73 -5.97
CA TYR A 12 -2.39 -5.89 -5.58
C TYR A 12 -2.52 -6.10 -4.07
N LYS A 13 -1.73 -7.00 -3.50
CA LYS A 13 -1.80 -7.32 -2.07
C LYS A 13 -1.36 -6.13 -1.20
N ASP A 14 -0.30 -5.44 -1.60
CA ASP A 14 0.16 -4.24 -0.89
C ASP A 14 -0.91 -3.15 -0.95
N ALA A 15 -1.45 -2.89 -2.15
CA ALA A 15 -2.48 -1.86 -2.31
C ALA A 15 -3.75 -2.19 -1.52
N GLU A 16 -4.13 -3.45 -1.48
CA GLU A 16 -5.30 -3.88 -0.70
C GLU A 16 -5.10 -3.64 0.79
N MET A 17 -3.97 -4.08 1.34
CA MET A 17 -3.67 -3.90 2.76
C MET A 17 -3.49 -2.41 3.10
N SER A 18 -2.82 -1.65 2.25
CA SER A 18 -2.60 -0.22 2.47
C SER A 18 -3.92 0.55 2.44
N ALA A 19 -4.80 0.23 1.48
CA ALA A 19 -6.12 0.85 1.41
C ALA A 19 -6.94 0.54 2.66
N TYR A 20 -6.91 -0.70 3.11
CA TYR A 20 -7.58 -1.10 4.34
C TYR A 20 -7.06 -0.30 5.54
N SER A 21 -5.74 -0.23 5.67
CA SER A 21 -5.09 0.46 6.80
C SER A 21 -5.38 1.95 6.80
N LEU A 22 -5.31 2.60 5.64
CA LEU A 22 -5.59 4.04 5.53
C LEU A 22 -7.07 4.35 5.81
N THR A 23 -7.97 3.49 5.35
CA THR A 23 -9.40 3.63 5.64
C THR A 23 -9.64 3.56 7.15
N ARG A 24 -8.99 2.60 7.82
CA ARG A 24 -9.11 2.45 9.27
C ARG A 24 -8.56 3.67 10.00
N LEU A 25 -7.40 4.14 9.58
CA LEU A 25 -6.75 5.32 10.17
C LEU A 25 -7.64 6.56 10.02
N LEU A 26 -8.18 6.80 8.83
CA LEU A 26 -9.05 7.95 8.60
C LEU A 26 -10.31 7.87 9.44
N LYS A 27 -10.83 6.68 9.67
CA LYS A 27 -11.96 6.47 10.57
C LYS A 27 -11.59 6.86 12.01
N ASP A 28 -10.40 6.49 12.46
CA ASP A 28 -9.93 6.83 13.80
C ASP A 28 -9.71 8.34 13.96
N LEU A 29 -9.42 9.05 12.87
CA LEU A 29 -9.19 10.49 12.88
C LEU A 29 -10.43 11.31 12.56
N LYS A 30 -11.58 10.67 12.40
CA LYS A 30 -12.81 11.29 11.93
C LYS A 30 -13.17 12.59 12.66
N ASP A 31 -13.07 12.60 13.99
CA ASP A 31 -13.45 13.74 14.82
C ASP A 31 -12.25 14.58 15.27
N LYS A 32 -11.10 14.43 14.63
CA LYS A 32 -9.88 15.15 14.97
C LYS A 32 -9.51 16.15 13.88
N ASP A 33 -8.73 17.18 14.26
CA ASP A 33 -8.37 18.29 13.37
C ASP A 33 -7.06 18.09 12.62
N ASN A 34 -6.62 16.87 12.47
CA ASN A 34 -5.34 16.56 11.84
C ASN A 34 -5.24 17.13 10.42
N LYS A 35 -4.17 17.88 10.17
CA LYS A 35 -3.90 18.45 8.85
C LYS A 35 -3.50 17.41 7.82
N ILE A 36 -2.97 16.28 8.29
CA ILE A 36 -2.53 15.20 7.44
C ILE A 36 -3.69 14.46 6.72
N LYS A 37 -4.94 14.64 7.18
CA LYS A 37 -6.08 13.89 6.65
C LYS A 37 -6.23 13.97 5.14
N LYS A 38 -6.11 15.17 4.55
CA LYS A 38 -6.27 15.33 3.10
C LYS A 38 -5.20 14.56 2.35
N THR A 39 -3.96 14.61 2.82
CA THR A 39 -2.87 13.84 2.23
C THR A 39 -3.13 12.35 2.31
N LEU A 40 -3.63 11.87 3.46
CA LEU A 40 -3.98 10.45 3.62
C LEU A 40 -5.09 10.03 2.67
N GLU A 41 -6.10 10.89 2.49
CA GLU A 41 -7.19 10.63 1.54
C GLU A 41 -6.67 10.52 0.11
N ASP A 42 -5.76 11.40 -0.29
CA ASP A 42 -5.18 11.39 -1.62
C ASP A 42 -4.35 10.12 -1.86
N ILE A 43 -3.56 9.72 -0.87
CA ILE A 43 -2.77 8.49 -0.95
C ILE A 43 -3.68 7.27 -1.01
N LEU A 44 -4.74 7.25 -0.18
CA LEU A 44 -5.73 6.17 -0.19
C LEU A 44 -6.36 6.01 -1.57
N LYS A 45 -6.74 7.12 -2.19
CA LYS A 45 -7.34 7.10 -3.52
C LYS A 45 -6.41 6.45 -4.54
N GLU A 46 -5.12 6.77 -4.51
CA GLU A 46 -4.15 6.16 -5.41
C GLU A 46 -3.96 4.66 -5.14
N TYR A 47 -3.93 4.25 -3.89
CA TYR A 47 -3.89 2.82 -3.57
C TYR A 47 -5.13 2.08 -4.06
N GLU A 48 -6.30 2.70 -3.95
CA GLU A 48 -7.53 2.11 -4.48
C GLU A 48 -7.48 1.94 -5.99
N GLU A 49 -6.90 2.91 -6.69
CA GLU A 49 -6.70 2.81 -8.14
C GLU A 49 -5.72 1.69 -8.49
N TRP A 50 -4.60 1.59 -7.78
CA TRP A 50 -3.65 0.50 -7.96
C TRP A 50 -4.29 -0.86 -7.71
N LYS A 51 -5.08 -0.97 -6.66
CA LYS A 51 -5.80 -2.20 -6.34
C LYS A 51 -6.74 -2.59 -7.47
N SER A 52 -7.52 -1.65 -7.97
CA SER A 52 -8.48 -1.89 -9.05
C SER A 52 -7.78 -2.30 -10.35
N ASP A 53 -6.76 -1.55 -10.74
CA ASP A 53 -6.04 -1.80 -12.00
C ASP A 53 -5.30 -3.12 -12.00
N THR A 54 -4.64 -3.44 -10.89
CA THR A 54 -3.91 -4.71 -10.79
C THR A 54 -4.85 -5.90 -10.72
N LYS A 55 -6.01 -5.75 -10.10
CA LYS A 55 -7.02 -6.81 -10.10
C LYS A 55 -7.48 -7.12 -11.52
N LYS A 56 -7.72 -6.08 -12.33
CA LYS A 56 -8.10 -6.24 -13.73
C LYS A 56 -7.01 -6.94 -14.52
N TYR A 57 -5.76 -6.55 -14.31
CA TYR A 57 -4.63 -7.19 -14.99
C TYR A 57 -4.56 -8.68 -14.65
N LEU A 58 -4.64 -9.00 -13.36
CA LEU A 58 -4.58 -10.39 -12.90
C LEU A 58 -5.70 -11.23 -13.50
N LYS A 59 -6.92 -10.71 -13.53
CA LYS A 59 -8.06 -11.40 -14.14
C LYS A 59 -7.86 -11.63 -15.64
N LYS A 60 -7.35 -10.62 -16.34
CA LYS A 60 -7.10 -10.70 -17.78
C LYS A 60 -6.09 -11.79 -18.10
N HIS A 61 -5.12 -12.01 -17.24
CA HIS A 61 -4.07 -13.02 -17.45
C HIS A 61 -4.38 -14.35 -16.76
N ALA A 62 -5.63 -14.53 -16.33
CA ALA A 62 -6.09 -15.75 -15.65
C ALA A 62 -5.20 -16.15 -14.47
N ALA A 63 -4.58 -15.17 -13.82
CA ALA A 63 -3.74 -15.40 -12.67
C ALA A 63 -4.61 -15.65 -11.43
N GLU A 64 -4.12 -16.48 -10.55
CA GLU A 64 -4.76 -16.68 -9.26
C GLU A 64 -4.61 -15.43 -8.40
N ILE A 65 -5.74 -14.94 -7.87
CA ILE A 65 -5.74 -13.74 -7.04
C ILE A 65 -5.86 -14.16 -5.58
N SER A 66 -4.80 -13.94 -4.81
CA SER A 66 -4.85 -14.16 -3.38
C SER A 66 -4.94 -12.81 -2.68
N GLU A 67 -5.82 -12.72 -1.69
CA GLU A 67 -6.00 -11.51 -0.90
C GLU A 67 -5.34 -11.69 0.46
N ASN A 68 -5.11 -10.56 1.14
CA ASN A 68 -4.63 -10.60 2.51
C ASN A 68 -5.70 -11.23 3.40
N GLY A 69 -5.29 -12.07 4.34
CA GLY A 69 -6.22 -12.75 5.22
C GLY A 69 -6.97 -11.80 6.13
N MET A 70 -8.18 -12.18 6.51
CA MET A 70 -9.01 -11.41 7.44
C MET A 70 -8.29 -11.17 8.76
N MET A 71 -7.58 -12.18 9.25
CA MET A 71 -6.81 -12.07 10.49
C MET A 71 -5.72 -11.01 10.38
N ALA A 72 -4.98 -11.00 9.26
CA ALA A 72 -3.94 -10.01 9.03
C ALA A 72 -4.50 -8.59 9.00
N LYS A 73 -5.64 -8.40 8.34
CA LYS A 73 -6.31 -7.10 8.28
C LYS A 73 -6.79 -6.65 9.67
N MET A 74 -7.35 -7.57 10.43
CA MET A 74 -7.82 -7.28 11.78
C MET A 74 -6.66 -6.85 12.68
N MET A 75 -5.54 -7.56 12.62
CA MET A 75 -4.37 -7.22 13.42
C MET A 75 -3.77 -5.88 13.02
N ALA A 76 -3.71 -5.60 11.72
CA ALA A 76 -3.25 -4.31 11.22
C ALA A 76 -4.15 -3.17 11.74
N GLY A 77 -5.47 -3.34 11.67
CA GLY A 77 -6.42 -2.36 12.16
C GLY A 77 -6.29 -2.11 13.65
N MET A 78 -6.15 -3.15 14.44
CA MET A 78 -5.96 -3.04 15.88
C MET A 78 -4.66 -2.33 16.23
N GLY A 79 -3.59 -2.61 15.49
CA GLY A 79 -2.31 -1.93 15.67
C GLY A 79 -2.40 -0.45 15.39
N ILE A 80 -3.11 -0.07 14.33
CA ILE A 80 -3.35 1.33 13.98
C ILE A 80 -4.14 2.03 15.09
N ASP A 81 -5.24 1.42 15.54
CA ASP A 81 -6.07 1.97 16.60
C ASP A 81 -5.25 2.23 17.86
N LYS A 82 -4.40 1.27 18.22
CA LYS A 82 -3.55 1.37 19.41
C LYS A 82 -2.56 2.52 19.30
N GLU A 83 -1.88 2.64 18.15
CA GLU A 83 -0.90 3.71 17.95
C GLU A 83 -1.55 5.09 17.92
N VAL A 84 -2.71 5.23 17.28
CA VAL A 84 -3.45 6.49 17.24
C VAL A 84 -3.91 6.89 18.64
N ASN A 85 -4.35 5.93 19.44
CA ASN A 85 -4.76 6.20 20.82
C ASN A 85 -3.58 6.63 21.69
N ALA A 86 -2.37 6.14 21.40
CA ALA A 86 -1.16 6.51 22.12
C ALA A 86 -0.67 7.91 21.74
N ASP A 87 -0.69 8.22 20.45
CA ASP A 87 -0.25 9.52 19.92
C ASP A 87 -0.92 9.75 18.57
N ASN A 88 -1.83 10.71 18.49
CA ASN A 88 -2.55 11.01 17.26
C ASN A 88 -2.06 12.29 16.59
N SER A 89 -0.85 12.75 16.90
CA SER A 89 -0.27 13.92 16.23
C SER A 89 0.02 13.61 14.76
N ASP A 90 0.03 14.64 13.93
CA ASP A 90 0.38 14.48 12.50
C ASP A 90 1.74 13.83 12.34
N SER A 91 2.71 14.22 13.17
CA SER A 91 4.06 13.67 13.13
C SER A 91 4.08 12.16 13.42
N ALA A 92 3.37 11.73 14.47
CA ALA A 92 3.30 10.31 14.83
C ALA A 92 2.61 9.49 13.74
N ILE A 93 1.54 10.04 13.17
CA ILE A 93 0.79 9.37 12.09
C ILE A 93 1.67 9.26 10.84
N ALA A 94 2.35 10.36 10.46
CA ALA A 94 3.26 10.34 9.32
C ALA A 94 4.35 9.28 9.49
N ASP A 95 4.96 9.22 10.68
CA ASP A 95 6.00 8.23 10.99
C ASP A 95 5.49 6.82 10.82
N MET A 96 4.31 6.53 11.36
CA MET A 96 3.69 5.20 11.27
C MET A 96 3.45 4.79 9.81
N ILE A 97 2.88 5.68 9.00
CA ILE A 97 2.55 5.38 7.61
C ILE A 97 3.82 5.27 6.76
N ILE A 98 4.81 6.13 6.98
CA ILE A 98 6.11 6.04 6.29
C ILE A 98 6.73 4.66 6.52
N LYS A 99 6.73 4.18 7.75
CA LYS A 99 7.29 2.86 8.07
C LYS A 99 6.54 1.74 7.35
N GLY A 100 5.21 1.83 7.30
CA GLY A 100 4.40 0.85 6.59
C GLY A 100 4.69 0.83 5.10
N ILE A 101 4.71 2.00 4.47
CA ILE A 101 4.99 2.10 3.02
C ILE A 101 6.42 1.62 2.73
N SER A 102 7.39 2.01 3.57
CA SER A 102 8.80 1.62 3.38
C SER A 102 8.98 0.10 3.42
N THR A 103 8.26 -0.59 4.29
CA THR A 103 8.26 -2.05 4.30
C THR A 103 7.81 -2.60 2.96
N GLY A 104 6.75 -2.03 2.40
CA GLY A 104 6.24 -2.44 1.09
C GLY A 104 7.24 -2.18 -0.03
N THR A 105 7.95 -1.04 -0.02
CA THR A 105 8.94 -0.74 -1.05
C THR A 105 10.11 -1.72 -1.00
N VAL A 106 10.58 -2.08 0.18
CA VAL A 106 11.65 -3.07 0.32
C VAL A 106 11.21 -4.42 -0.24
N ASP A 107 10.00 -4.84 0.09
CA ASP A 107 9.46 -6.12 -0.42
C ASP A 107 9.32 -6.09 -1.94
N MET A 108 8.88 -4.96 -2.51
CA MET A 108 8.78 -4.83 -3.97
C MET A 108 10.15 -4.92 -4.63
N GLU A 109 11.16 -4.30 -4.06
CA GLU A 109 12.52 -4.37 -4.59
C GLU A 109 13.07 -5.79 -4.56
N LYS A 110 12.79 -6.53 -3.50
CA LYS A 110 13.16 -7.95 -3.43
C LYS A 110 12.46 -8.77 -4.50
N LYS A 111 11.17 -8.54 -4.70
CA LYS A 111 10.39 -9.23 -5.75
C LYS A 111 10.90 -8.88 -7.14
N LEU A 112 11.27 -7.62 -7.38
CA LEU A 112 11.83 -7.21 -8.65
C LEU A 112 13.12 -7.97 -8.94
N LYS A 113 14.00 -8.13 -7.96
CA LYS A 113 15.23 -8.91 -8.16
C LYS A 113 14.93 -10.37 -8.42
N GLN A 114 13.96 -10.93 -7.70
CA GLN A 114 13.63 -12.34 -7.80
C GLN A 114 12.99 -12.71 -9.15
N TYR A 115 12.10 -11.85 -9.65
CA TYR A 115 11.26 -12.18 -10.80
C TYR A 115 11.59 -11.39 -12.07
N ARG A 116 12.65 -10.57 -12.07
CA ARG A 116 12.95 -9.69 -13.20
C ARG A 116 13.08 -10.45 -14.53
N ASP A 117 13.74 -11.59 -14.52
CA ASP A 117 13.98 -12.37 -15.74
C ASP A 117 12.74 -13.11 -16.24
N GLU A 118 11.74 -13.30 -15.37
CA GLU A 118 10.51 -14.02 -15.69
C GLU A 118 9.34 -13.11 -16.03
N ALA A 119 9.40 -11.86 -15.57
CA ALA A 119 8.32 -10.91 -15.78
C ALA A 119 8.41 -10.29 -17.17
N ASN A 120 7.24 -9.96 -17.74
CA ASN A 120 7.22 -9.25 -19.00
C ASN A 120 7.44 -7.74 -18.78
N GLU A 121 7.62 -6.99 -19.86
CA GLU A 121 7.89 -5.55 -19.81
C GLU A 121 6.80 -4.78 -19.08
N LYS A 122 5.53 -5.15 -19.29
CA LYS A 122 4.40 -4.47 -18.67
C LYS A 122 4.42 -4.65 -17.16
N GLU A 123 4.74 -5.84 -16.69
CA GLU A 123 4.81 -6.14 -15.26
C GLU A 123 5.96 -5.40 -14.60
N LEU A 124 7.11 -5.33 -15.27
CA LEU A 124 8.26 -4.57 -14.77
C LEU A 124 7.91 -3.08 -14.69
N GLU A 125 7.27 -2.54 -15.72
CA GLU A 125 6.84 -1.16 -15.75
C GLU A 125 5.89 -0.83 -14.60
N LEU A 126 4.89 -1.69 -14.38
CA LEU A 126 3.94 -1.50 -13.29
C LEU A 126 4.63 -1.51 -11.93
N ALA A 127 5.57 -2.44 -11.73
CA ALA A 127 6.31 -2.52 -10.47
C ALA A 127 7.15 -1.26 -10.23
N GLU A 128 7.82 -0.76 -11.25
CA GLU A 128 8.62 0.46 -11.15
C GLU A 128 7.76 1.69 -10.90
N GLU A 129 6.62 1.80 -11.57
CA GLU A 129 5.66 2.89 -11.35
C GLU A 129 5.09 2.85 -9.94
N PHE A 130 4.79 1.66 -9.44
CA PHE A 130 4.28 1.50 -8.08
C PHE A 130 5.31 1.95 -7.05
N LEU A 131 6.58 1.58 -7.25
CA LEU A 131 7.66 2.06 -6.38
C LEU A 131 7.77 3.58 -6.38
N LYS A 132 7.68 4.20 -7.56
CA LYS A 132 7.73 5.67 -7.67
C LYS A 132 6.58 6.32 -6.92
N PHE A 133 5.38 5.76 -7.05
CA PHE A 133 4.23 6.23 -6.29
C PHE A 133 4.50 6.16 -4.79
N GLN A 134 4.99 5.03 -4.31
CA GLN A 134 5.25 4.84 -2.89
C GLN A 134 6.35 5.78 -2.37
N GLU A 135 7.41 5.98 -3.14
CA GLU A 135 8.50 6.90 -2.77
C GLU A 135 7.99 8.33 -2.70
N LYS A 136 7.14 8.73 -3.64
CA LYS A 136 6.54 10.05 -3.64
C LYS A 136 5.62 10.24 -2.43
N ALA A 137 4.84 9.22 -2.09
CA ALA A 137 3.97 9.26 -0.92
C ALA A 137 4.80 9.45 0.36
N ILE A 138 5.92 8.72 0.48
CA ILE A 138 6.83 8.88 1.61
C ILE A 138 7.35 10.32 1.69
N ASP A 139 7.78 10.89 0.56
CA ASP A 139 8.32 12.26 0.54
C ASP A 139 7.27 13.28 0.99
N ILE A 140 6.03 13.13 0.55
CA ILE A 140 4.94 14.01 0.95
C ILE A 140 4.68 13.87 2.46
N LEU A 141 4.64 12.64 2.96
CA LEU A 141 4.40 12.37 4.38
C LEU A 141 5.50 12.92 5.27
N LYS A 142 6.75 12.94 4.79
CA LYS A 142 7.86 13.50 5.55
C LYS A 142 7.66 14.98 5.91
N THR A 143 6.85 15.70 5.14
CA THR A 143 6.56 17.10 5.44
C THR A 143 5.77 17.29 6.73
N TYR A 144 5.21 16.24 7.27
CA TYR A 144 4.45 16.27 8.53
C TYR A 144 5.24 15.81 9.76
N LEU A 145 6.48 15.34 9.56
CA LEU A 145 7.33 14.86 10.67
C LEU A 145 7.74 15.96 11.65
#